data_7e47c3e82f280773a83a6e181f1bffef
#
_entry.id   7e47c3e82f280773a83a6e181f1bffef
#
_cell.length_a   1.000
_cell.length_b   1.000
_cell.length_c   1.000
_cell.angle_alpha   90.00
_cell.angle_beta   90.00
_cell.angle_gamma   90.00
#
_symmetry.space_group_name_H-M   'P 1'
#
loop_
_entity.id
_entity.type
_entity.pdbx_description
1 polymer ?
#
loop_
_entity_poly.entity_id
_entity_poly.type
_entity_poly.pdbx_seq_one_letter_code
_entity_poly.pdbx_strand_id
1 'polypeptide(L)'
;MTKTISFEVLANEWRKDPKFMAEYDALEEEFALAGALIRARAAADMSQHEIAAHMGTSQPAVARLEGGKSNPSLATLRRYAAAVGAKLVIRFEPLVKA
;
A
#
# COMPACT_ATOMS: atom_id res chain seq x y z
N MET A 1 23.68 -7.58 29.12
CA MET A 1 23.35 -7.61 27.70
C MET A 1 21.85 -7.66 27.51
N THR A 2 21.32 -6.77 26.73
CA THR A 2 19.90 -6.68 26.52
C THR A 2 19.45 -7.78 25.56
N LYS A 3 18.45 -8.55 25.98
CA LYS A 3 17.84 -9.53 25.08
C LYS A 3 16.98 -8.81 24.06
N THR A 4 17.23 -9.05 22.80
CA THR A 4 16.39 -8.57 21.73
C THR A 4 15.37 -9.65 21.39
N ILE A 5 14.10 -9.30 21.51
CA ILE A 5 13.03 -10.20 21.12
C ILE A 5 12.89 -10.07 19.60
N SER A 6 12.91 -11.19 18.90
CA SER A 6 12.77 -11.16 17.46
C SER A 6 11.37 -10.71 17.06
N PHE A 7 11.26 -10.07 15.93
CA PHE A 7 9.96 -9.67 15.38
C PHE A 7 9.03 -10.89 15.22
N GLU A 8 9.59 -12.02 14.82
CA GLU A 8 8.80 -13.23 14.63
C GLU A 8 8.15 -13.72 15.92
N VAL A 9 8.86 -13.63 17.05
CA VAL A 9 8.31 -14.02 18.34
C VAL A 9 7.18 -13.09 18.74
N LEU A 10 7.37 -11.78 18.59
CA LEU A 10 6.32 -10.81 18.85
C LEU A 10 5.13 -11.02 17.94
N ALA A 11 5.36 -11.25 16.65
CA ALA A 11 4.28 -11.48 15.70
C ALA A 11 3.46 -12.72 16.08
N ASN A 12 4.11 -13.79 16.55
CA ASN A 12 3.40 -14.99 16.99
C ASN A 12 2.51 -14.73 18.20
N GLU A 13 2.99 -13.92 19.15
CA GLU A 13 2.18 -13.54 20.30
C GLU A 13 0.97 -12.71 19.88
N TRP A 14 1.18 -11.74 18.99
CA TRP A 14 0.12 -10.87 18.51
C TRP A 14 -0.93 -11.61 17.67
N ARG A 15 -0.53 -12.66 16.96
CA ARG A 15 -1.45 -13.46 16.16
C ARG A 15 -2.50 -14.18 16.98
N LYS A 16 -2.29 -14.27 18.29
CA LYS A 16 -3.28 -14.87 19.20
C LYS A 16 -4.42 -13.92 19.52
N ASP A 17 -4.27 -12.64 19.22
CA ASP A 17 -5.27 -11.61 19.48
C ASP A 17 -6.00 -11.29 18.16
N PRO A 18 -7.28 -11.72 18.01
CA PRO A 18 -8.02 -11.47 16.76
C PRO A 18 -8.19 -10.00 16.45
N LYS A 19 -8.37 -9.16 17.46
CA LYS A 19 -8.51 -7.71 17.26
C LYS A 19 -7.23 -7.10 16.74
N PHE A 20 -6.10 -7.48 17.32
CA PHE A 20 -4.80 -7.03 16.84
C PHE A 20 -4.55 -7.48 15.42
N MET A 21 -4.87 -8.73 15.10
CA MET A 21 -4.64 -9.26 13.75
C MET A 21 -5.48 -8.55 12.71
N ALA A 22 -6.71 -8.19 13.03
CA ALA A 22 -7.55 -7.44 12.10
C ALA A 22 -6.92 -6.08 11.80
N GLU A 23 -6.42 -5.39 12.81
CA GLU A 23 -5.75 -4.10 12.63
C GLU A 23 -4.42 -4.24 11.88
N TYR A 24 -3.66 -5.27 12.19
CA TYR A 24 -2.39 -5.55 11.51
C TYR A 24 -2.60 -5.84 10.02
N ASP A 25 -3.59 -6.67 9.70
CA ASP A 25 -3.88 -7.02 8.32
C ASP A 25 -4.34 -5.81 7.52
N ALA A 26 -5.17 -4.95 8.11
CA ALA A 26 -5.61 -3.72 7.46
C ALA A 26 -4.43 -2.79 7.17
N LEU A 27 -3.51 -2.65 8.14
CA LEU A 27 -2.33 -1.81 7.98
C LEU A 27 -1.38 -2.38 6.92
N GLU A 28 -1.22 -3.70 6.88
CA GLU A 28 -0.41 -4.37 5.87
C GLU A 28 -0.95 -4.12 4.46
N GLU A 29 -2.28 -4.17 4.29
CA GLU A 29 -2.92 -3.88 3.02
C GLU A 29 -2.67 -2.44 2.58
N GLU A 30 -2.76 -1.49 3.51
CA GLU A 30 -2.48 -0.08 3.22
C GLU A 30 -1.04 0.13 2.78
N PHE A 31 -0.08 -0.51 3.45
CA PHE A 31 1.32 -0.42 3.06
C PHE A 31 1.60 -1.14 1.75
N ALA A 32 0.93 -2.25 1.48
CA ALA A 32 1.08 -2.96 0.22
C ALA A 32 0.60 -2.09 -0.95
N LEU A 33 -0.51 -1.40 -0.79
CA LEU A 33 -1.02 -0.49 -1.81
C LEU A 33 -0.05 0.68 -2.02
N ALA A 34 0.37 1.34 -0.94
CA ALA A 34 1.31 2.45 -1.03
C ALA A 34 2.61 2.02 -1.74
N GLY A 35 3.14 0.87 -1.37
CA GLY A 35 4.34 0.33 -2.00
C GLY A 35 4.16 0.05 -3.49
N ALA A 36 2.99 -0.49 -3.87
CA ALA A 36 2.68 -0.76 -5.26
C ALA A 36 2.63 0.53 -6.09
N LEU A 37 2.01 1.58 -5.54
CA LEU A 37 1.94 2.88 -6.21
C LEU A 37 3.34 3.47 -6.40
N ILE A 38 4.14 3.46 -5.34
CA ILE A 38 5.50 4.01 -5.40
C ILE A 38 6.36 3.24 -6.41
N ARG A 39 6.28 1.91 -6.42
CA ARG A 39 7.03 1.09 -7.38
C ARG A 39 6.59 1.36 -8.81
N ALA A 40 5.29 1.51 -9.05
CA ALA A 40 4.78 1.81 -10.38
C ALA A 40 5.29 3.18 -10.87
N ARG A 41 5.30 4.17 -9.97
CA ARG A 41 5.83 5.49 -10.30
C ARG A 41 7.33 5.42 -10.58
N ALA A 42 8.09 4.71 -9.75
CA ALA A 42 9.53 4.57 -9.96
C ALA A 42 9.85 3.87 -11.27
N ALA A 43 9.09 2.84 -11.62
CA ALA A 43 9.28 2.12 -12.88
C ALA A 43 9.00 3.02 -14.10
N ALA A 44 8.10 3.99 -13.95
CA ALA A 44 7.79 4.96 -15.00
C ALA A 44 8.75 6.15 -15.00
N ASP A 45 9.66 6.22 -14.02
CA ASP A 45 10.60 7.33 -13.86
C ASP A 45 9.89 8.68 -13.78
N MET A 46 8.81 8.73 -13.00
CA MET A 46 7.98 9.92 -12.87
C MET A 46 8.02 10.45 -11.44
N SER A 47 7.96 11.77 -11.31
CA SER A 47 7.81 12.43 -10.02
C SER A 47 6.35 12.46 -9.60
N GLN A 48 6.10 12.73 -8.30
CA GLN A 48 4.73 12.94 -7.82
C GLN A 48 4.05 14.12 -8.54
N HIS A 49 4.81 15.17 -8.86
CA HIS A 49 4.29 16.32 -9.61
C HIS A 49 3.83 15.92 -11.01
N GLU A 50 4.59 15.10 -11.68
CA GLU A 50 4.24 14.64 -13.02
C GLU A 50 2.98 13.78 -12.99
N ILE A 51 2.88 12.89 -12.03
CA ILE A 51 1.68 12.06 -11.87
C ILE A 51 0.47 12.93 -11.54
N ALA A 52 0.63 13.89 -10.65
CA ALA A 52 -0.45 14.81 -10.29
C ALA A 52 -0.98 15.56 -11.53
N ALA A 53 -0.08 16.02 -12.39
CA ALA A 53 -0.46 16.69 -13.61
C ALA A 53 -1.26 15.76 -14.53
N HIS A 54 -0.82 14.53 -14.71
CA HIS A 54 -1.52 13.54 -15.53
C HIS A 54 -2.87 13.16 -14.98
N MET A 55 -2.99 13.11 -13.64
CA MET A 55 -4.24 12.76 -12.98
C MET A 55 -5.21 13.93 -12.85
N GLY A 56 -4.77 15.15 -13.11
CA GLY A 56 -5.58 16.33 -12.90
C GLY A 56 -5.78 16.64 -11.43
N THR A 57 -4.77 16.37 -10.60
CA THR A 57 -4.84 16.60 -9.16
C THR A 57 -3.57 17.33 -8.68
N SER A 58 -3.40 17.44 -7.37
CA SER A 58 -2.26 18.13 -6.78
C SER A 58 -1.19 17.15 -6.31
N GLN A 59 0.05 17.63 -6.23
CA GLN A 59 1.14 16.80 -5.70
C GLN A 59 0.88 16.35 -4.26
N PRO A 60 0.35 17.19 -3.35
CA PRO A 60 0.00 16.69 -2.02
C PRO A 60 -1.04 15.59 -2.03
N ALA A 61 -1.96 15.58 -2.99
CA ALA A 61 -2.94 14.50 -3.11
C ALA A 61 -2.26 13.19 -3.51
N VAL A 62 -1.30 13.25 -4.44
CA VAL A 62 -0.51 12.07 -4.81
C VAL A 62 0.34 11.58 -3.64
N ALA A 63 0.95 12.51 -2.91
CA ALA A 63 1.73 12.16 -1.72
C ALA A 63 0.88 11.43 -0.68
N ARG A 64 -0.37 11.85 -0.49
CA ARG A 64 -1.29 11.16 0.43
C ARG A 64 -1.63 9.75 -0.05
N LEU A 65 -1.82 9.57 -1.34
CA LEU A 65 -2.04 8.23 -1.91
C LEU A 65 -0.88 7.31 -1.61
N GLU A 66 0.34 7.81 -1.75
CA GLU A 66 1.56 7.04 -1.54
C GLU A 66 1.95 6.93 -0.07
N GLY A 67 1.24 7.61 0.80
CA GLY A 67 1.53 7.62 2.24
C GLY A 67 0.96 6.45 3.03
N GLY A 68 0.11 5.64 2.42
CA GLY A 68 -0.44 4.45 3.07
C GLY A 68 -1.58 4.70 4.02
N LYS A 69 -2.08 5.92 4.13
CA LYS A 69 -3.17 6.27 5.05
C LYS A 69 -4.46 6.62 4.34
N SER A 70 -4.46 6.64 3.02
CA SER A 70 -5.65 6.95 2.25
C SER A 70 -6.40 5.69 1.88
N ASN A 71 -7.68 5.87 1.57
CA ASN A 71 -8.51 4.77 1.08
C ASN A 71 -9.03 5.18 -0.31
N PRO A 72 -8.18 5.08 -1.34
CA PRO A 72 -8.55 5.56 -2.66
C PRO A 72 -9.64 4.71 -3.30
N SER A 73 -10.48 5.35 -4.09
CA SER A 73 -11.47 4.65 -4.88
C SER A 73 -10.81 3.91 -6.04
N LEU A 74 -11.53 2.95 -6.59
CA LEU A 74 -11.08 2.24 -7.78
C LEU A 74 -10.86 3.22 -8.95
N ALA A 75 -11.71 4.24 -9.07
CA ALA A 75 -11.57 5.26 -10.09
C ALA A 75 -10.25 6.03 -9.94
N THR A 76 -9.86 6.36 -8.70
CA THR A 76 -8.59 7.02 -8.42
C THR A 76 -7.41 6.13 -8.79
N LEU A 77 -7.49 4.84 -8.46
CA LEU A 77 -6.42 3.90 -8.79
C LEU A 77 -6.28 3.72 -10.30
N ARG A 78 -7.39 3.72 -11.03
CA ARG A 78 -7.34 3.66 -12.51
C ARG A 78 -6.66 4.90 -13.09
N ARG A 79 -6.94 6.08 -12.54
CA ARG A 79 -6.28 7.31 -13.00
C ARG A 79 -4.79 7.28 -12.71
N TYR A 80 -4.40 6.78 -11.55
CA TYR A 80 -2.99 6.63 -11.22
C TYR A 80 -2.31 5.65 -12.18
N ALA A 81 -2.93 4.51 -12.42
CA ALA A 81 -2.40 3.51 -13.34
C ALA A 81 -2.20 4.10 -14.74
N ALA A 82 -3.19 4.84 -15.24
CA ALA A 82 -3.10 5.49 -16.54
C ALA A 82 -1.94 6.50 -16.56
N ALA A 83 -1.76 7.26 -15.47
CA ALA A 83 -0.71 8.27 -15.39
C ALA A 83 0.69 7.65 -15.50
N VAL A 84 0.90 6.48 -14.92
CA VAL A 84 2.21 5.79 -14.98
C VAL A 84 2.32 4.83 -16.15
N GLY A 85 1.29 4.74 -17.01
CA GLY A 85 1.31 3.83 -18.16
C GLY A 85 1.20 2.37 -17.78
N ALA A 86 0.55 2.07 -16.66
CA ALA A 86 0.41 0.72 -16.14
C ALA A 86 -1.04 0.26 -16.22
N LYS A 87 -1.24 -1.05 -16.19
CA LYS A 87 -2.56 -1.66 -16.09
C LYS A 87 -2.86 -1.95 -14.63
N LEU A 88 -4.03 -1.53 -14.16
CA LEU A 88 -4.49 -1.87 -12.82
C LEU A 88 -4.96 -3.32 -12.80
N VAL A 89 -4.36 -4.13 -11.94
CA VAL A 89 -4.74 -5.53 -11.77
C VAL A 89 -5.07 -5.74 -10.30
N ILE A 90 -6.23 -6.32 -10.05
CA ILE A 90 -6.70 -6.62 -8.69
C ILE A 90 -6.99 -8.11 -8.63
N ARG A 91 -6.53 -8.75 -7.57
CA ARG A 91 -6.80 -10.17 -7.37
C ARG A 91 -6.98 -10.45 -5.89
N PHE A 92 -7.71 -11.50 -5.61
CA PHE A 92 -7.85 -12.03 -4.26
C PHE A 92 -7.00 -13.28 -4.14
N GLU A 93 -6.27 -13.37 -3.05
CA GLU A 93 -5.50 -14.56 -2.73
C GLU A 93 -6.26 -15.38 -1.71
N PRO A 94 -6.46 -16.68 -1.95
CA PRO A 94 -7.08 -17.54 -0.96
C PRO A 94 -6.27 -17.56 0.33
N LEU A 95 -6.96 -17.57 1.47
CA LEU A 95 -6.27 -17.75 2.74
C LEU A 95 -5.75 -19.18 2.82
N VAL A 96 -4.52 -19.31 3.30
CA VAL A 96 -3.94 -20.63 3.51
C VAL A 96 -4.63 -21.27 4.70
N LYS A 97 -5.24 -22.43 4.48
CA LYS A 97 -5.84 -23.20 5.57
C LYS A 97 -4.79 -24.08 6.20
N ALA A 98 -4.70 -23.99 7.51
CA ALA A 98 -3.79 -24.85 8.25
C ALA A 98 -4.27 -26.29 8.23
#